data_f1dbdc3d1fd9c5539a2f3abb987d1322
#
_entry.id   f1dbdc3d1fd9c5539a2f3abb987d1322
#
_cell.length_a   1.000
_cell.length_b   1.000
_cell.length_c   1.000
_cell.angle_alpha   90.00
_cell.angle_beta   90.00
_cell.angle_gamma   90.00
#
_symmetry.space_group_name_H-M   'P 1'
#
loop_
_entity.id
_entity.type
_entity.pdbx_description
1 polymer ?
#
loop_
_entity_poly.entity_id
_entity_poly.type
_entity_poly.pdbx_seq_one_letter_code
_entity_poly.pdbx_strand_id
1 'polypeptide(L)'
;MVVVGVGVAVGIGATLTVGAGSALAVGVGPALTVGVGFTLTVGIGSALTVGVGATLTVGTGFTLTIGVGSALTVGVGVTLAIGVGPALAVGFGSTLTVGVGSALTVGVAVTLAVGVGSALTAAVGVTVGADVTVGSFFPLLSA
;
A
#
# COMPACT_ATOMS: atom_id res chain seq x y z
N MET A 1 -9.00 -5.16 19.38
CA MET A 1 -7.87 -5.88 20.01
C MET A 1 -6.62 -5.02 19.84
N VAL A 2 -5.82 -4.89 20.86
CA VAL A 2 -4.56 -4.11 20.84
C VAL A 2 -3.40 -5.03 21.21
N VAL A 3 -2.35 -5.06 20.39
CA VAL A 3 -1.11 -5.81 20.64
C VAL A 3 0.07 -4.86 20.50
N VAL A 4 0.95 -4.86 21.49
CA VAL A 4 2.17 -4.04 21.52
C VAL A 4 3.39 -4.95 21.70
N GLY A 5 4.38 -4.86 20.81
CA GLY A 5 5.59 -5.69 20.81
C GLY A 5 5.72 -6.49 19.50
N VAL A 6 6.43 -7.62 19.53
CA VAL A 6 6.38 -8.59 18.42
C VAL A 6 5.02 -9.28 18.51
N GLY A 7 4.10 -8.97 17.57
CA GLY A 7 2.72 -9.32 17.83
C GLY A 7 1.92 -9.76 16.62
N VAL A 8 1.01 -10.69 16.86
CA VAL A 8 -0.03 -11.12 15.95
C VAL A 8 -1.39 -10.74 16.54
N ALA A 9 -2.17 -9.95 15.81
CA ALA A 9 -3.55 -9.62 16.16
C ALA A 9 -4.49 -10.17 15.09
N VAL A 10 -5.45 -11.00 15.50
CA VAL A 10 -6.50 -11.53 14.64
C VAL A 10 -7.84 -11.24 15.28
N GLY A 11 -8.75 -10.60 14.55
CA GLY A 11 -10.03 -10.25 15.14
C GLY A 11 -11.11 -9.75 14.20
N ILE A 12 -12.33 -9.75 14.70
CA ILE A 12 -13.49 -9.09 14.08
C ILE A 12 -13.70 -7.77 14.85
N GLY A 13 -13.81 -6.66 14.13
CA GLY A 13 -13.89 -5.31 14.69
C GLY A 13 -12.54 -4.59 14.60
N ALA A 14 -12.30 -3.61 15.47
CA ALA A 14 -11.08 -2.83 15.42
C ALA A 14 -9.86 -3.61 15.91
N THR A 15 -8.81 -3.66 15.11
CA THR A 15 -7.53 -4.29 15.43
C THR A 15 -6.42 -3.25 15.40
N LEU A 16 -5.60 -3.19 16.45
CA LEU A 16 -4.41 -2.34 16.51
C LEU A 16 -3.21 -3.18 16.88
N THR A 17 -2.17 -3.13 16.06
CA THR A 17 -0.90 -3.78 16.33
C THR A 17 0.21 -2.74 16.27
N VAL A 18 1.03 -2.66 17.30
CA VAL A 18 2.22 -1.82 17.33
C VAL A 18 3.42 -2.70 17.69
N GLY A 19 4.43 -2.71 16.85
CA GLY A 19 5.55 -3.63 17.05
C GLY A 19 6.89 -3.14 16.55
N ALA A 20 7.94 -3.66 17.20
CA ALA A 20 9.31 -3.64 16.69
C ALA A 20 9.71 -5.08 16.34
N GLY A 21 10.19 -5.33 15.14
CA GLY A 21 10.43 -6.67 14.61
C GLY A 21 9.31 -7.08 13.65
N SER A 22 8.61 -8.17 13.92
CA SER A 22 7.50 -8.63 13.07
C SER A 22 6.15 -8.27 13.68
N ALA A 23 5.30 -7.59 12.92
CA ALA A 23 3.94 -7.26 13.32
C ALA A 23 2.96 -7.78 12.25
N LEU A 24 1.94 -8.52 12.68
CA LEU A 24 0.89 -9.06 11.83
C LEU A 24 -0.49 -8.67 12.37
N ALA A 25 -1.31 -8.04 11.56
CA ALA A 25 -2.72 -7.83 11.85
C ALA A 25 -3.60 -8.49 10.78
N VAL A 26 -4.57 -9.28 11.19
CA VAL A 26 -5.59 -9.85 10.31
C VAL A 26 -6.95 -9.52 10.89
N GLY A 27 -7.82 -8.87 10.12
CA GLY A 27 -9.10 -8.44 10.67
C GLY A 27 -10.22 -8.20 9.67
N VAL A 28 -11.44 -8.24 10.20
CA VAL A 28 -12.64 -7.78 9.53
C VAL A 28 -13.11 -6.52 10.27
N GLY A 29 -13.04 -5.37 9.60
CA GLY A 29 -13.25 -4.05 10.17
C GLY A 29 -12.00 -3.18 10.08
N PRO A 30 -11.89 -2.11 10.89
CA PRO A 30 -10.69 -1.28 10.89
C PRO A 30 -9.46 -2.02 11.44
N ALA A 31 -8.39 -2.07 10.66
CA ALA A 31 -7.10 -2.63 11.06
C ALA A 31 -6.00 -1.55 10.94
N LEU A 32 -5.29 -1.30 12.03
CA LEU A 32 -4.14 -0.40 12.05
C LEU A 32 -2.90 -1.17 12.52
N THR A 33 -1.86 -1.13 11.74
CA THR A 33 -0.57 -1.70 12.11
C THR A 33 0.52 -0.64 12.01
N VAL A 34 1.29 -0.49 13.07
CA VAL A 34 2.46 0.38 13.12
C VAL A 34 3.67 -0.46 13.50
N GLY A 35 4.72 -0.44 12.69
CA GLY A 35 5.85 -1.33 12.94
C GLY A 35 7.19 -0.83 12.44
N VAL A 36 8.23 -1.34 13.08
CA VAL A 36 9.61 -1.21 12.62
C VAL A 36 10.15 -2.61 12.35
N GLY A 37 10.49 -2.92 11.12
CA GLY A 37 10.90 -4.24 10.67
C GLY A 37 9.94 -4.79 9.63
N PHE A 38 9.44 -5.99 9.81
CA PHE A 38 8.47 -6.59 8.90
C PHE A 38 7.03 -6.38 9.38
N THR A 39 6.21 -5.75 8.57
CA THR A 39 4.83 -5.42 8.93
C THR A 39 3.87 -5.98 7.88
N LEU A 40 2.88 -6.76 8.31
CA LEU A 40 1.83 -7.32 7.46
C LEU A 40 0.44 -6.99 8.02
N THR A 41 -0.40 -6.41 7.17
CA THR A 41 -1.80 -6.17 7.49
C THR A 41 -2.70 -6.82 6.44
N VAL A 42 -3.64 -7.62 6.86
CA VAL A 42 -4.69 -8.19 5.99
C VAL A 42 -6.04 -7.80 6.55
N GLY A 43 -6.87 -7.12 5.75
CA GLY A 43 -8.14 -6.61 6.27
C GLY A 43 -9.28 -6.57 5.25
N ILE A 44 -10.50 -6.71 5.77
CA ILE A 44 -11.74 -6.40 5.06
C ILE A 44 -12.34 -5.17 5.75
N GLY A 45 -12.50 -4.07 5.04
CA GLY A 45 -12.88 -2.77 5.58
C GLY A 45 -11.76 -1.75 5.40
N SER A 46 -11.34 -1.08 6.46
CA SER A 46 -10.23 -0.12 6.41
C SER A 46 -8.94 -0.74 6.92
N ALA A 47 -7.91 -0.82 6.11
CA ALA A 47 -6.59 -1.29 6.51
C ALA A 47 -5.57 -0.15 6.39
N LEU A 48 -4.92 0.19 7.50
CA LEU A 48 -3.86 1.19 7.56
C LEU A 48 -2.58 0.56 8.10
N THR A 49 -1.51 0.70 7.37
CA THR A 49 -0.19 0.22 7.79
C THR A 49 0.82 1.34 7.71
N VAL A 50 1.55 1.54 8.79
CA VAL A 50 2.67 2.49 8.87
C VAL A 50 3.91 1.69 9.28
N GLY A 51 4.96 1.74 8.49
CA GLY A 51 6.13 0.91 8.76
C GLY A 51 7.46 1.49 8.32
N VAL A 52 8.50 1.06 9.03
CA VAL A 52 9.89 1.26 8.63
C VAL A 52 10.51 -0.12 8.39
N GLY A 53 10.91 -0.40 7.17
CA GLY A 53 11.41 -1.71 6.74
C GLY A 53 10.51 -2.31 5.64
N ALA A 54 10.18 -3.58 5.72
CA ALA A 54 9.29 -4.21 4.76
C ALA A 54 7.83 -4.16 5.23
N THR A 55 6.97 -3.57 4.41
CA THR A 55 5.56 -3.36 4.73
C THR A 55 4.69 -3.99 3.65
N LEU A 56 3.76 -4.85 4.04
CA LEU A 56 2.77 -5.46 3.16
C LEU A 56 1.36 -5.21 3.69
N THR A 57 0.50 -4.67 2.85
CA THR A 57 -0.91 -4.48 3.18
C THR A 57 -1.79 -5.11 2.11
N VAL A 58 -2.73 -5.93 2.52
CA VAL A 58 -3.74 -6.54 1.65
C VAL A 58 -5.12 -6.20 2.19
N GLY A 59 -5.97 -5.60 1.36
CA GLY A 59 -7.27 -5.18 1.87
C GLY A 59 -8.38 -5.12 0.82
N THR A 60 -9.62 -5.24 1.31
CA THR A 60 -10.82 -4.91 0.53
C THR A 60 -11.53 -3.73 1.21
N GLY A 61 -11.78 -2.67 0.45
CA GLY A 61 -12.30 -1.42 0.97
C GLY A 61 -11.28 -0.30 0.88
N PHE A 62 -10.97 0.37 1.96
CA PHE A 62 -9.94 1.42 1.99
C PHE A 62 -8.61 0.85 2.49
N THR A 63 -7.58 0.93 1.69
CA THR A 63 -6.25 0.41 2.02
C THR A 63 -5.21 1.52 1.91
N LEU A 64 -4.49 1.80 3.00
CA LEU A 64 -3.42 2.78 3.05
C LEU A 64 -2.14 2.17 3.62
N THR A 65 -1.05 2.33 2.90
CA THR A 65 0.28 1.96 3.37
C THR A 65 1.19 3.17 3.34
N ILE A 66 1.86 3.43 4.43
CA ILE A 66 2.92 4.44 4.54
C ILE A 66 4.19 3.72 4.98
N GLY A 67 5.25 3.80 4.17
CA GLY A 67 6.45 3.04 4.45
C GLY A 67 7.75 3.77 4.15
N VAL A 68 8.75 3.49 4.97
CA VAL A 68 10.15 3.81 4.67
C VAL A 68 10.89 2.49 4.48
N GLY A 69 11.34 2.20 3.28
CA GLY A 69 11.84 0.90 2.86
C GLY A 69 10.93 0.30 1.79
N SER A 70 10.74 -1.00 1.76
CA SER A 70 9.90 -1.66 0.77
C SER A 70 8.44 -1.65 1.17
N ALA A 71 7.57 -1.11 0.34
CA ALA A 71 6.13 -1.08 0.57
C ALA A 71 5.38 -1.83 -0.56
N LEU A 72 4.54 -2.77 -0.20
CA LEU A 72 3.63 -3.46 -1.11
C LEU A 72 2.18 -3.32 -0.61
N THR A 73 1.32 -2.83 -1.47
CA THR A 73 -0.09 -2.68 -1.17
C THR A 73 -0.92 -3.39 -2.24
N VAL A 74 -1.82 -4.25 -1.83
CA VAL A 74 -2.78 -4.92 -2.70
C VAL A 74 -4.19 -4.62 -2.20
N GLY A 75 -5.04 -4.08 -3.06
CA GLY A 75 -6.37 -3.66 -2.61
C GLY A 75 -7.48 -3.79 -3.65
N VAL A 76 -8.70 -3.94 -3.15
CA VAL A 76 -9.92 -3.83 -3.94
C VAL A 76 -10.73 -2.67 -3.34
N GLY A 77 -10.98 -1.64 -4.12
CA GLY A 77 -11.62 -0.40 -3.65
C GLY A 77 -10.67 0.79 -3.77
N VAL A 78 -10.41 1.51 -2.70
CA VAL A 78 -9.45 2.63 -2.70
C VAL A 78 -8.12 2.16 -2.12
N THR A 79 -7.07 2.22 -2.91
CA THR A 79 -5.73 1.79 -2.55
C THR A 79 -4.77 2.97 -2.62
N LEU A 80 -4.07 3.25 -1.53
CA LEU A 80 -3.08 4.31 -1.45
C LEU A 80 -1.77 3.77 -0.87
N ALA A 81 -0.68 3.95 -1.59
CA ALA A 81 0.66 3.63 -1.12
C ALA A 81 1.53 4.89 -1.12
N ILE A 82 2.16 5.18 0.00
CA ILE A 82 3.11 6.29 0.15
C ILE A 82 4.41 5.69 0.66
N GLY A 83 5.51 5.90 -0.06
CA GLY A 83 6.76 5.26 0.30
C GLY A 83 8.02 6.04 0.00
N VAL A 84 9.05 5.78 0.80
CA VAL A 84 10.44 6.15 0.51
C VAL A 84 11.23 4.86 0.31
N GLY A 85 11.62 4.58 -0.92
CA GLY A 85 12.20 3.32 -1.36
C GLY A 85 11.32 2.64 -2.41
N PRO A 86 11.46 1.33 -2.63
CA PRO A 86 10.59 0.61 -3.55
C PRO A 86 9.14 0.56 -3.06
N ALA A 87 8.21 1.01 -3.88
CA ALA A 87 6.78 0.98 -3.59
C ALA A 87 6.02 0.30 -4.74
N LEU A 88 5.19 -0.69 -4.41
CA LEU A 88 4.32 -1.37 -5.35
C LEU A 88 2.87 -1.30 -4.86
N ALA A 89 1.98 -0.79 -5.71
CA ALA A 89 0.56 -0.84 -5.46
C ALA A 89 -0.15 -1.64 -6.57
N VAL A 90 -0.99 -2.56 -6.18
CA VAL A 90 -1.86 -3.32 -7.08
C VAL A 90 -3.30 -3.12 -6.62
N GLY A 91 -4.17 -2.62 -7.51
CA GLY A 91 -5.53 -2.30 -7.09
C GLY A 91 -6.60 -2.50 -8.16
N PHE A 92 -7.80 -2.85 -7.68
CA PHE A 92 -9.04 -2.76 -8.45
C PHE A 92 -9.88 -1.62 -7.88
N GLY A 93 -10.12 -0.58 -8.66
CA GLY A 93 -10.77 0.65 -8.23
C GLY A 93 -9.80 1.83 -8.30
N SER A 94 -9.85 2.74 -7.33
CA SER A 94 -8.95 3.90 -7.31
C SER A 94 -7.62 3.54 -6.67
N THR A 95 -6.52 3.67 -7.41
CA THR A 95 -5.17 3.36 -6.92
C THR A 95 -4.29 4.60 -7.01
N LEU A 96 -3.67 5.00 -5.92
CA LEU A 96 -2.70 6.08 -5.87
C LEU A 96 -1.39 5.61 -5.25
N THR A 97 -0.29 5.86 -5.93
CA THR A 97 1.06 5.63 -5.39
C THR A 97 1.83 6.95 -5.37
N VAL A 98 2.40 7.26 -4.24
CA VAL A 98 3.33 8.39 -4.08
C VAL A 98 4.65 7.85 -3.54
N GLY A 99 5.74 8.09 -4.26
CA GLY A 99 7.01 7.47 -3.88
C GLY A 99 8.24 8.32 -4.15
N VAL A 100 9.25 8.10 -3.32
CA VAL A 100 10.62 8.54 -3.57
C VAL A 100 11.49 7.30 -3.74
N GLY A 101 11.98 7.05 -4.95
CA GLY A 101 12.68 5.84 -5.34
C GLY A 101 11.97 5.13 -6.49
N SER A 102 11.79 3.82 -6.43
CA SER A 102 11.09 3.05 -7.47
C SER A 102 9.62 2.87 -7.11
N ALA A 103 8.71 3.37 -7.94
CA ALA A 103 7.28 3.19 -7.75
C ALA A 103 6.68 2.39 -8.92
N LEU A 104 5.96 1.32 -8.62
CA LEU A 104 5.19 0.56 -9.60
C LEU A 104 3.73 0.52 -9.18
N THR A 105 2.86 0.94 -10.08
CA THR A 105 1.42 0.91 -9.85
C THR A 105 0.74 0.07 -10.93
N VAL A 106 -0.03 -0.90 -10.52
CA VAL A 106 -0.87 -1.72 -11.41
C VAL A 106 -2.32 -1.56 -10.97
N GLY A 107 -3.19 -1.10 -11.87
CA GLY A 107 -4.56 -0.80 -11.48
C GLY A 107 -5.59 -1.05 -12.57
N VAL A 108 -6.83 -1.27 -12.13
CA VAL A 108 -8.01 -1.32 -13.00
C VAL A 108 -8.98 -0.25 -12.50
N ALA A 109 -9.30 0.71 -13.32
CA ALA A 109 -10.15 1.89 -13.18
C ALA A 109 -9.32 3.18 -13.09
N VAL A 110 -9.27 3.90 -11.98
CA VAL A 110 -8.50 5.14 -11.86
C VAL A 110 -7.15 4.86 -11.21
N THR A 111 -6.07 5.17 -11.91
CA THR A 111 -4.71 4.93 -11.41
C THR A 111 -3.88 6.19 -11.53
N LEU A 112 -3.27 6.60 -10.42
CA LEU A 112 -2.37 7.74 -10.37
C LEU A 112 -1.05 7.33 -9.70
N ALA A 113 0.06 7.62 -10.35
CA ALA A 113 1.38 7.49 -9.76
C ALA A 113 2.10 8.83 -9.75
N VAL A 114 2.65 9.20 -8.62
CA VAL A 114 3.50 10.38 -8.42
C VAL A 114 4.82 9.92 -7.83
N GLY A 115 5.92 10.18 -8.51
CA GLY A 115 7.22 9.69 -8.06
C GLY A 115 8.38 10.64 -8.28
N VAL A 116 9.38 10.52 -7.43
CA VAL A 116 10.72 11.08 -7.64
C VAL A 116 11.67 9.90 -7.79
N GLY A 117 12.18 9.65 -8.99
CA GLY A 117 13.00 8.49 -9.33
C GLY A 117 12.41 7.73 -10.51
N SER A 118 12.22 6.43 -10.41
CA SER A 118 11.61 5.62 -11.47
C SER A 118 10.16 5.30 -11.12
N ALA A 119 9.21 5.74 -11.94
CA ALA A 119 7.81 5.41 -11.78
C ALA A 119 7.29 4.66 -13.00
N LEU A 120 6.61 3.54 -12.79
CA LEU A 120 5.95 2.76 -13.82
C LEU A 120 4.49 2.55 -13.45
N THR A 121 3.60 2.88 -14.37
CA THR A 121 2.16 2.68 -14.19
C THR A 121 1.61 1.80 -15.30
N ALA A 122 0.96 0.71 -14.92
CA ALA A 122 0.19 -0.14 -15.83
C ALA A 122 -1.27 -0.13 -15.38
N ALA A 123 -2.17 0.35 -16.24
CA ALA A 123 -3.58 0.44 -15.87
C ALA A 123 -4.51 0.18 -17.04
N VAL A 124 -5.69 -0.35 -16.69
CA VAL A 124 -6.84 -0.43 -17.59
C VAL A 124 -7.87 0.59 -17.08
N GLY A 125 -8.10 1.66 -17.83
CA GLY A 125 -8.98 2.76 -17.42
C GLY A 125 -8.28 4.13 -17.51
N VAL A 126 -8.59 5.03 -16.59
CA VAL A 126 -8.00 6.37 -16.57
C VAL A 126 -6.67 6.33 -15.81
N THR A 127 -5.61 6.74 -16.50
CA THR A 127 -4.25 6.74 -15.93
C THR A 127 -3.69 8.15 -15.94
N VAL A 128 -3.18 8.61 -14.80
CA VAL A 128 -2.41 9.84 -14.68
C VAL A 128 -1.08 9.52 -14.01
N GLY A 129 0.01 9.75 -14.70
CA GLY A 129 1.37 9.64 -14.17
C GLY A 129 2.04 11.00 -14.13
N ALA A 130 2.64 11.36 -13.00
CA ALA A 130 3.54 12.50 -12.88
C ALA A 130 4.90 12.01 -12.38
N ASP A 131 5.89 12.08 -13.24
CA ASP A 131 7.26 11.67 -12.93
C ASP A 131 8.20 12.87 -12.99
N VAL A 132 9.02 13.03 -12.00
CA VAL A 132 10.00 14.11 -11.88
C VAL A 132 11.42 13.62 -12.17
N THR A 133 11.62 12.49 -12.81
CA THR A 133 12.85 12.11 -13.51
C THR A 133 12.74 10.77 -14.21
N VAL A 134 13.22 10.71 -15.44
CA VAL A 134 13.59 9.55 -16.28
C VAL A 134 12.90 8.23 -15.91
N GLY A 135 11.65 8.10 -16.30
CA GLY A 135 10.92 6.84 -16.25
C GLY A 135 10.07 6.67 -17.49
N SER A 136 10.00 5.46 -18.03
CA SER A 136 9.17 5.15 -19.18
C SER A 136 7.71 5.05 -18.75
N PHE A 137 6.86 5.92 -19.27
CA PHE A 137 5.42 5.83 -19.17
C PHE A 137 4.90 4.88 -20.26
N PHE A 138 4.30 3.79 -19.89
CA PHE A 138 3.57 2.92 -20.81
C PHE A 138 2.08 2.97 -20.51
N PRO A 139 1.29 3.76 -21.23
CA PRO A 139 -0.16 3.63 -21.16
C PRO A 139 -0.57 2.37 -21.93
N LEU A 140 -1.00 1.35 -21.23
CA LEU A 140 -1.68 0.21 -21.81
C LEU A 140 -3.17 0.54 -21.93
N LEU A 141 -3.57 0.90 -23.15
CA LEU A 141 -4.94 1.12 -23.62
C LEU A 141 -5.77 2.21 -22.93
N SER A 142 -5.84 3.36 -23.57
CA SER A 142 -7.01 4.23 -23.52
C SER A 142 -8.03 3.73 -24.53
N ALA A 143 -9.20 3.34 -24.06
CA ALA A 143 -10.37 3.21 -24.91
C ALA A 143 -11.06 4.56 -25.02
#